data_8fcf64dc223543c59f38cdd2d81f45d6
#
_entry.id   8fcf64dc223543c59f38cdd2d81f45d6
#
_cell.length_a   1.000
_cell.length_b   1.000
_cell.length_c   1.000
_cell.angle_alpha   90.00
_cell.angle_beta   90.00
_cell.angle_gamma   90.00
#
_symmetry.space_group_name_H-M   'P 1'
#
loop_
_entity.id
_entity.type
_entity.pdbx_description
1 polymer ?
#
loop_
_entity_poly.entity_id
_entity_poly.type
_entity_poly.pdbx_seq_one_letter_code
_entity_poly.pdbx_strand_id
1 'polypeptide(L)'
;KEGEQVTLSGRTGTGKSTIFKLLLGLYEPDKGSVSIAGQKATAIPDSEKRRIYGYVEQTFHMVPGTVKDQITLYDVSITDEEVIEAAKAAGIHDAIMELDNGYDTICKPEDFSQGQWQLLSIARAAAAKPELLLLDEITANLDADTEKNVLDALNRVSKNRTVISISHRTNAKTGRIIEIV
;
A
#
# COMPACT_ATOMS: atom_id res chain seq x y z
N LYS A 1 -8.49 -6.71 14.64
CA LYS A 1 -9.87 -7.12 14.31
C LYS A 1 -10.20 -6.61 12.93
N GLU A 2 -11.15 -7.24 12.25
CA GLU A 2 -11.65 -6.77 10.96
C GLU A 2 -12.15 -5.34 11.06
N GLY A 3 -11.78 -4.48 10.07
CA GLY A 3 -12.11 -3.06 10.06
C GLY A 3 -11.33 -2.20 11.07
N GLU A 4 -10.44 -2.78 11.87
CA GLU A 4 -9.64 -2.05 12.85
C GLU A 4 -8.48 -1.33 12.17
N GLN A 5 -8.22 -0.10 12.59
CA GLN A 5 -7.02 0.64 12.21
C GLN A 5 -6.01 0.63 13.36
N VAL A 6 -4.77 0.25 13.07
CA VAL A 6 -3.70 0.12 14.05
C VAL A 6 -2.45 0.81 13.55
N THR A 7 -1.81 1.61 14.39
CA THR A 7 -0.51 2.20 14.11
C THR A 7 0.56 1.59 15.02
N LEU A 8 1.59 1.01 14.40
CA LEU A 8 2.80 0.57 15.08
C LEU A 8 3.73 1.79 15.24
N SER A 9 4.01 2.16 16.46
CA SER A 9 4.89 3.26 16.83
C SER A 9 6.10 2.72 17.60
N GLY A 10 7.21 3.43 17.56
CA GLY A 10 8.44 3.04 18.27
C GLY A 10 9.68 3.62 17.58
N ARG A 11 10.83 3.55 18.25
CA ARG A 11 12.10 4.04 17.71
C ARG A 11 12.50 3.28 16.44
N THR A 12 13.34 3.90 15.61
CA THR A 12 13.97 3.19 14.49
C THR A 12 14.77 1.99 15.02
N GLY A 13 14.67 0.84 14.34
CA GLY A 13 15.36 -0.38 14.75
C GLY A 13 14.63 -1.27 15.75
N THR A 14 13.44 -0.90 16.25
CA THR A 14 12.65 -1.74 17.19
C THR A 14 11.92 -2.93 16.52
N GLY A 15 12.15 -3.18 15.23
CA GLY A 15 11.59 -4.36 14.54
C GLY A 15 10.22 -4.15 13.88
N LYS A 16 9.71 -2.91 13.76
CA LYS A 16 8.41 -2.65 13.11
C LYS A 16 8.33 -3.20 11.69
N SER A 17 9.34 -2.93 10.86
CA SER A 17 9.40 -3.49 9.49
C SER A 17 9.57 -5.01 9.47
N THR A 18 10.16 -5.60 10.52
CA THR A 18 10.21 -7.05 10.70
C THR A 18 8.81 -7.62 10.92
N ILE A 19 7.96 -6.94 11.68
CA ILE A 19 6.55 -7.33 11.86
C ILE A 19 5.84 -7.37 10.50
N PHE A 20 6.07 -6.37 9.63
CA PHE A 20 5.49 -6.39 8.28
C PHE A 20 6.00 -7.56 7.44
N LYS A 21 7.30 -7.86 7.49
CA LYS A 21 7.86 -9.02 6.79
C LYS A 21 7.28 -10.36 7.28
N LEU A 22 6.98 -10.48 8.57
CA LEU A 22 6.28 -11.63 9.14
C LEU A 22 4.81 -11.69 8.66
N LEU A 23 4.10 -10.56 8.64
CA LEU A 23 2.73 -10.47 8.12
C LEU A 23 2.66 -10.79 6.62
N LEU A 24 3.63 -10.33 5.83
CA LEU A 24 3.73 -10.63 4.39
C LEU A 24 4.15 -12.09 4.11
N GLY A 25 4.45 -12.87 5.16
CA GLY A 25 4.91 -14.25 5.02
C GLY A 25 6.30 -14.40 4.41
N LEU A 26 7.11 -13.33 4.46
CA LEU A 26 8.49 -13.33 3.96
C LEU A 26 9.46 -13.97 4.95
N TYR A 27 9.12 -13.96 6.23
CA TYR A 27 9.89 -14.55 7.32
C TYR A 27 9.01 -15.44 8.18
N GLU A 28 9.61 -16.47 8.80
CA GLU A 28 8.97 -17.22 9.88
C GLU A 28 9.43 -16.68 11.23
N PRO A 29 8.54 -16.63 12.24
CA PRO A 29 8.94 -16.28 13.60
C PRO A 29 9.74 -17.43 14.23
N ASP A 30 10.76 -17.12 15.04
CA ASP A 30 11.54 -18.12 15.79
C ASP A 30 10.66 -18.92 16.76
N LYS A 31 9.62 -18.30 17.29
CA LYS A 31 8.63 -18.93 18.19
C LYS A 31 7.23 -18.40 17.89
N GLY A 32 6.23 -19.24 18.04
CA GLY A 32 4.84 -18.90 17.79
C GLY A 32 4.45 -19.02 16.32
N SER A 33 3.40 -18.31 15.91
CA SER A 33 2.91 -18.31 14.53
C SER A 33 2.26 -16.98 14.19
N VAL A 34 2.27 -16.63 12.92
CA VAL A 34 1.54 -15.48 12.35
C VAL A 34 0.49 -16.01 11.40
N SER A 35 -0.76 -15.59 11.59
CA SER A 35 -1.88 -16.00 10.75
C SER A 35 -2.66 -14.78 10.28
N ILE A 36 -3.12 -14.81 9.02
CA ILE A 36 -3.98 -13.81 8.39
C ILE A 36 -5.19 -14.54 7.82
N ALA A 37 -6.39 -14.07 8.10
CA ALA A 37 -7.64 -14.70 7.67
C ALA A 37 -7.70 -16.22 8.01
N GLY A 38 -7.11 -16.62 9.15
CA GLY A 38 -7.09 -18.01 9.59
C GLY A 38 -6.02 -18.89 8.95
N GLN A 39 -5.27 -18.40 7.98
CA GLN A 39 -4.17 -19.13 7.33
C GLN A 39 -2.80 -18.67 7.88
N LYS A 40 -1.82 -19.58 7.97
CA LYS A 40 -0.44 -19.22 8.30
C LYS A 40 0.11 -18.28 7.22
N ALA A 41 0.65 -17.13 7.59
CA ALA A 41 1.10 -16.10 6.65
C ALA A 41 2.09 -16.65 5.59
N THR A 42 3.00 -17.54 5.98
CA THR A 42 3.97 -18.19 5.07
C THR A 42 3.36 -19.26 4.17
N ALA A 43 2.13 -19.69 4.42
CA ALA A 43 1.42 -20.71 3.64
C ALA A 43 0.45 -20.10 2.62
N ILE A 44 0.27 -18.78 2.61
CA ILE A 44 -0.59 -18.09 1.65
C ILE A 44 0.07 -18.12 0.26
N PRO A 45 -0.59 -18.70 -0.77
CA PRO A 45 -0.05 -18.71 -2.13
C PRO A 45 0.13 -17.29 -2.67
N ASP A 46 1.18 -17.06 -3.46
CA ASP A 46 1.46 -15.73 -4.05
C ASP A 46 0.30 -15.21 -4.91
N SER A 47 -0.42 -16.11 -5.59
CA SER A 47 -1.61 -15.78 -6.39
C SER A 47 -2.78 -15.23 -5.57
N GLU A 48 -2.84 -15.52 -4.26
CA GLU A 48 -3.91 -15.06 -3.36
C GLU A 48 -3.51 -13.84 -2.55
N LYS A 49 -2.21 -13.59 -2.38
CA LYS A 49 -1.69 -12.54 -1.51
C LYS A 49 -2.32 -11.18 -1.78
N ARG A 50 -2.44 -10.77 -3.04
CA ARG A 50 -2.96 -9.45 -3.41
C ARG A 50 -4.44 -9.24 -3.06
N ARG A 51 -5.22 -10.32 -2.94
CA ARG A 51 -6.63 -10.26 -2.48
C ARG A 51 -6.73 -10.21 -0.96
N ILE A 52 -5.71 -10.70 -0.25
CA ILE A 52 -5.67 -10.72 1.21
C ILE A 52 -5.10 -9.41 1.76
N TYR A 53 -3.96 -8.95 1.22
CA TYR A 53 -3.35 -7.71 1.68
C TYR A 53 -2.78 -6.86 0.54
N GLY A 54 -2.92 -5.54 0.68
CA GLY A 54 -2.23 -4.53 -0.11
C GLY A 54 -1.10 -3.95 0.73
N TYR A 55 0.07 -3.82 0.14
CA TYR A 55 1.25 -3.25 0.78
C TYR A 55 1.67 -1.96 0.08
N VAL A 56 1.76 -0.88 0.83
CA VAL A 56 2.28 0.41 0.38
C VAL A 56 3.63 0.62 1.04
N GLU A 57 4.68 0.59 0.22
CA GLU A 57 6.06 0.77 0.65
C GLU A 57 6.42 2.27 0.75
N GLN A 58 7.43 2.56 1.57
CA GLN A 58 8.00 3.91 1.67
C GLN A 58 8.53 4.42 0.33
N THR A 59 9.11 3.53 -0.49
CA THR A 59 9.66 3.85 -1.81
C THR A 59 8.89 3.08 -2.88
N PHE A 60 8.45 3.79 -3.93
CA PHE A 60 7.82 3.14 -5.07
C PHE A 60 8.86 2.39 -5.91
N HIS A 61 8.61 1.12 -6.17
CA HIS A 61 9.41 0.30 -7.07
C HIS A 61 8.68 0.15 -8.41
N MET A 62 9.23 0.79 -9.44
CA MET A 62 8.69 0.72 -10.80
C MET A 62 9.00 -0.66 -11.41
N VAL A 63 8.02 -1.22 -12.12
CA VAL A 63 8.19 -2.42 -12.94
C VAL A 63 8.23 -2.03 -14.43
N PRO A 64 8.87 -2.81 -15.32
CA PRO A 64 8.78 -2.56 -16.76
C PRO A 64 7.33 -2.59 -17.25
N GLY A 65 6.99 -1.78 -18.28
CA GLY A 65 5.66 -1.81 -18.90
C GLY A 65 4.87 -0.52 -18.76
N THR A 66 3.56 -0.62 -18.87
CA THR A 66 2.63 0.50 -18.89
C THR A 66 2.32 1.03 -17.49
N VAL A 67 1.63 2.17 -17.40
CA VAL A 67 1.06 2.67 -16.14
C VAL A 67 0.10 1.65 -15.54
N LYS A 68 -0.70 0.96 -16.36
CA LYS A 68 -1.56 -0.14 -15.93
C LYS A 68 -0.75 -1.26 -15.27
N ASP A 69 0.40 -1.63 -15.85
CA ASP A 69 1.28 -2.65 -15.28
C ASP A 69 1.86 -2.22 -13.93
N GLN A 70 2.09 -0.91 -13.70
CA GLN A 70 2.49 -0.41 -12.38
C GLN A 70 1.43 -0.71 -11.31
N ILE A 71 0.14 -0.68 -11.66
CA ILE A 71 -0.98 -0.92 -10.73
C ILE A 71 -1.26 -2.41 -10.59
N THR A 72 -1.33 -3.13 -11.70
CA THR A 72 -1.69 -4.56 -11.69
C THR A 72 -0.56 -5.49 -11.28
N LEU A 73 0.71 -5.09 -11.49
CA LEU A 73 1.88 -5.98 -11.40
C LEU A 73 1.69 -7.25 -12.25
N TYR A 74 1.13 -7.09 -13.44
CA TYR A 74 0.79 -8.16 -14.42
C TYR A 74 -0.25 -9.17 -13.92
N ASP A 75 -0.97 -8.87 -12.83
CA ASP A 75 -2.07 -9.71 -12.36
C ASP A 75 -3.28 -9.54 -13.28
N VAL A 76 -3.47 -10.51 -14.16
CA VAL A 76 -4.57 -10.52 -15.15
C VAL A 76 -5.97 -10.68 -14.53
N SER A 77 -6.05 -11.01 -13.25
CA SER A 77 -7.32 -11.09 -12.53
C SER A 77 -7.87 -9.73 -12.11
N ILE A 78 -7.05 -8.67 -12.20
CA ILE A 78 -7.46 -7.29 -11.91
C ILE A 78 -7.98 -6.66 -13.20
N THR A 79 -9.26 -6.30 -13.21
CA THR A 79 -9.93 -5.73 -14.39
C THR A 79 -9.54 -4.26 -14.61
N ASP A 80 -9.80 -3.74 -15.81
CA ASP A 80 -9.55 -2.33 -16.13
C ASP A 80 -10.40 -1.41 -15.26
N GLU A 81 -11.63 -1.81 -14.93
CA GLU A 81 -12.52 -1.09 -14.04
C GLU A 81 -11.92 -1.00 -12.63
N GLU A 82 -11.37 -2.10 -12.09
CA GLU A 82 -10.71 -2.13 -10.78
C GLU A 82 -9.46 -1.23 -10.76
N VAL A 83 -8.69 -1.21 -11.85
CA VAL A 83 -7.54 -0.29 -12.01
C VAL A 83 -7.99 1.17 -11.96
N ILE A 84 -9.01 1.54 -12.72
CA ILE A 84 -9.54 2.91 -12.79
C ILE A 84 -10.15 3.32 -11.43
N GLU A 85 -10.93 2.44 -10.79
CA GLU A 85 -11.49 2.69 -9.46
C GLU A 85 -10.39 2.94 -8.41
N ALA A 86 -9.34 2.11 -8.42
CA ALA A 86 -8.22 2.27 -7.51
C ALA A 86 -7.45 3.58 -7.75
N ALA A 87 -7.20 3.94 -9.01
CA ALA A 87 -6.54 5.18 -9.38
C ALA A 87 -7.37 6.42 -8.99
N LYS A 88 -8.70 6.38 -9.18
CA LYS A 88 -9.62 7.44 -8.72
C LYS A 88 -9.63 7.56 -7.20
N ALA A 89 -9.72 6.45 -6.48
CA ALA A 89 -9.69 6.45 -5.02
C ALA A 89 -8.36 6.99 -4.47
N ALA A 90 -7.24 6.64 -5.12
CA ALA A 90 -5.93 7.17 -4.78
C ALA A 90 -5.73 8.63 -5.21
N GLY A 91 -6.55 9.17 -6.14
CA GLY A 91 -6.43 10.54 -6.64
C GLY A 91 -5.33 10.73 -7.68
N ILE A 92 -4.94 9.68 -8.40
CA ILE A 92 -3.91 9.71 -9.45
C ILE A 92 -4.51 9.63 -10.87
N HIS A 93 -5.81 9.32 -10.99
CA HIS A 93 -6.48 9.11 -12.28
C HIS A 93 -6.27 10.26 -13.28
N ASP A 94 -6.49 11.50 -12.84
CA ASP A 94 -6.41 12.66 -13.74
C ASP A 94 -4.97 12.84 -14.27
N ALA A 95 -3.96 12.69 -13.42
CA ALA A 95 -2.56 12.75 -13.84
C ALA A 95 -2.20 11.61 -14.83
N ILE A 96 -2.79 10.42 -14.69
CA ILE A 96 -2.63 9.34 -15.67
C ILE A 96 -3.26 9.73 -17.01
N MET A 97 -4.45 10.34 -16.98
CA MET A 97 -5.16 10.74 -18.21
C MET A 97 -4.51 11.92 -18.94
N GLU A 98 -3.60 12.68 -18.31
CA GLU A 98 -2.78 13.70 -18.93
C GLU A 98 -1.62 13.12 -19.77
N LEU A 99 -1.28 11.84 -19.59
CA LEU A 99 -0.27 11.16 -20.39
C LEU A 99 -0.80 10.83 -21.81
N ASP A 100 0.07 10.79 -22.82
CA ASP A 100 -0.30 10.61 -24.23
C ASP A 100 -1.23 9.43 -24.51
N ASN A 101 -1.04 8.30 -23.81
CA ASN A 101 -1.85 7.08 -23.95
C ASN A 101 -2.52 6.67 -22.64
N GLY A 102 -2.65 7.59 -21.66
CA GLY A 102 -3.27 7.30 -20.37
C GLY A 102 -2.66 6.06 -19.69
N TYR A 103 -3.48 5.10 -19.33
CA TYR A 103 -3.04 3.84 -18.66
C TYR A 103 -2.14 2.96 -19.53
N ASP A 104 -2.19 3.09 -20.86
CA ASP A 104 -1.37 2.31 -21.79
C ASP A 104 -0.03 2.99 -22.09
N THR A 105 0.26 4.13 -21.50
CA THR A 105 1.54 4.81 -21.61
C THR A 105 2.65 3.92 -21.01
N ILE A 106 3.72 3.68 -21.78
CA ILE A 106 4.93 3.02 -21.25
C ILE A 106 5.53 3.93 -20.19
N CYS A 107 5.54 3.44 -18.95
CA CYS A 107 5.85 4.24 -17.78
C CYS A 107 7.35 4.54 -17.66
N LYS A 108 7.69 5.79 -17.38
CA LYS A 108 9.06 6.26 -17.17
C LYS A 108 9.18 6.99 -15.84
N PRO A 109 10.38 7.08 -15.25
CA PRO A 109 10.59 7.74 -13.96
C PRO A 109 10.16 9.23 -13.94
N GLU A 110 10.26 9.92 -15.07
CA GLU A 110 9.91 11.33 -15.24
C GLU A 110 8.42 11.61 -15.41
N ASP A 111 7.58 10.59 -15.64
CA ASP A 111 6.14 10.75 -15.90
C ASP A 111 5.36 11.26 -14.67
N PHE A 112 5.88 11.01 -13.48
CA PHE A 112 5.21 11.35 -12.23
C PHE A 112 6.16 12.01 -11.22
N SER A 113 5.64 12.99 -10.47
CA SER A 113 6.31 13.54 -9.29
C SER A 113 6.40 12.50 -8.16
N GLN A 114 7.25 12.76 -7.16
CA GLN A 114 7.39 11.88 -6.00
C GLN A 114 6.05 11.62 -5.30
N GLY A 115 5.21 12.65 -5.14
CA GLY A 115 3.89 12.50 -4.55
C GLY A 115 2.95 11.67 -5.42
N GLN A 116 2.99 11.85 -6.74
CA GLN A 116 2.19 11.06 -7.68
C GLN A 116 2.63 9.59 -7.70
N TRP A 117 3.93 9.30 -7.59
CA TRP A 117 4.41 7.93 -7.38
C TRP A 117 3.85 7.30 -6.11
N GLN A 118 3.73 8.08 -5.05
CA GLN A 118 3.12 7.61 -3.79
C GLN A 118 1.63 7.31 -3.96
N LEU A 119 0.89 8.17 -4.68
CA LEU A 119 -0.52 7.91 -5.02
C LEU A 119 -0.67 6.66 -5.90
N LEU A 120 0.25 6.45 -6.84
CA LEU A 120 0.26 5.26 -7.68
C LEU A 120 0.54 3.98 -6.86
N SER A 121 1.42 4.06 -5.85
CA SER A 121 1.66 2.98 -4.89
C SER A 121 0.38 2.61 -4.11
N ILE A 122 -0.39 3.62 -3.70
CA ILE A 122 -1.69 3.41 -3.03
C ILE A 122 -2.69 2.76 -3.99
N ALA A 123 -2.77 3.21 -5.26
CA ALA A 123 -3.62 2.59 -6.27
C ALA A 123 -3.25 1.12 -6.50
N ARG A 124 -1.94 0.81 -6.62
CA ARG A 124 -1.41 -0.56 -6.73
C ARG A 124 -1.86 -1.45 -5.58
N ALA A 125 -1.73 -0.96 -4.34
CA ALA A 125 -2.11 -1.71 -3.16
C ALA A 125 -3.63 -1.94 -3.05
N ALA A 126 -4.44 -1.00 -3.56
CA ALA A 126 -5.89 -1.03 -3.46
C ALA A 126 -6.58 -1.79 -4.61
N ALA A 127 -5.93 -1.96 -5.77
CA ALA A 127 -6.54 -2.45 -7.01
C ALA A 127 -7.15 -3.85 -6.89
N ALA A 128 -6.50 -4.75 -6.17
CA ALA A 128 -7.02 -6.10 -5.92
C ALA A 128 -8.10 -6.15 -4.80
N LYS A 129 -8.54 -5.01 -4.30
CA LYS A 129 -9.56 -4.87 -3.24
C LYS A 129 -9.24 -5.70 -1.98
N PRO A 130 -8.00 -5.62 -1.43
CA PRO A 130 -7.60 -6.42 -0.28
C PRO A 130 -8.38 -6.06 0.98
N GLU A 131 -8.50 -7.03 1.90
CA GLU A 131 -9.14 -6.83 3.21
C GLU A 131 -8.23 -6.12 4.22
N LEU A 132 -6.91 -6.32 4.08
CA LEU A 132 -5.87 -5.73 4.93
C LEU A 132 -4.96 -4.81 4.12
N LEU A 133 -4.74 -3.59 4.62
CA LEU A 133 -3.71 -2.68 4.10
C LEU A 133 -2.56 -2.57 5.09
N LEU A 134 -1.35 -2.75 4.59
CA LEU A 134 -0.09 -2.54 5.30
C LEU A 134 0.58 -1.28 4.75
N LEU A 135 0.83 -0.28 5.61
CA LEU A 135 1.31 1.04 5.22
C LEU A 135 2.66 1.32 5.91
N ASP A 136 3.77 1.35 5.15
CA ASP A 136 5.12 1.50 5.70
C ASP A 136 5.68 2.92 5.46
N GLU A 137 5.60 3.79 6.48
CA GLU A 137 6.18 5.14 6.52
C GLU A 137 5.93 6.02 5.28
N ILE A 138 4.77 5.90 4.67
CA ILE A 138 4.42 6.42 3.34
C ILE A 138 4.39 7.95 3.22
N THR A 139 4.44 8.70 4.32
CA THR A 139 4.50 10.18 4.31
C THR A 139 5.90 10.71 4.61
N ALA A 140 6.91 9.85 4.65
CA ALA A 140 8.28 10.29 4.89
C ALA A 140 8.80 11.15 3.71
N ASN A 141 9.46 12.25 4.04
CA ASN A 141 10.11 13.15 3.08
C ASN A 141 9.18 13.86 2.07
N LEU A 142 7.88 13.95 2.34
CA LEU A 142 6.93 14.73 1.56
C LEU A 142 6.80 16.15 2.14
N ASP A 143 6.58 17.14 1.26
CA ASP A 143 6.13 18.47 1.65
C ASP A 143 4.69 18.43 2.20
N ALA A 144 4.24 19.49 2.87
CA ALA A 144 2.96 19.49 3.59
C ALA A 144 1.74 19.29 2.69
N ASP A 145 1.75 19.86 1.48
CA ASP A 145 0.62 19.74 0.54
C ASP A 145 0.54 18.34 -0.06
N THR A 146 1.68 17.79 -0.44
CA THR A 146 1.81 16.41 -0.94
C THR A 146 1.45 15.41 0.15
N GLU A 147 1.91 15.60 1.39
CA GLU A 147 1.55 14.76 2.54
C GLU A 147 0.03 14.72 2.74
N LYS A 148 -0.63 15.90 2.69
CA LYS A 148 -2.08 15.99 2.81
C LYS A 148 -2.79 15.17 1.73
N ASN A 149 -2.39 15.32 0.47
CA ASN A 149 -3.00 14.58 -0.65
C ASN A 149 -2.85 13.06 -0.47
N VAL A 150 -1.69 12.59 -0.02
CA VAL A 150 -1.42 11.18 0.26
C VAL A 150 -2.27 10.68 1.42
N LEU A 151 -2.38 11.44 2.52
CA LEU A 151 -3.24 11.09 3.66
C LEU A 151 -4.72 11.03 3.27
N ASP A 152 -5.20 11.97 2.44
CA ASP A 152 -6.56 11.96 1.93
C ASP A 152 -6.83 10.73 1.03
N ALA A 153 -5.87 10.35 0.18
CA ALA A 153 -5.93 9.13 -0.62
C ALA A 153 -6.03 7.88 0.26
N LEU A 154 -5.17 7.79 1.28
CA LEU A 154 -5.19 6.68 2.23
C LEU A 154 -6.52 6.59 2.98
N ASN A 155 -7.05 7.71 3.44
CA ASN A 155 -8.35 7.74 4.12
C ASN A 155 -9.47 7.20 3.21
N ARG A 156 -9.42 7.51 1.90
CA ARG A 156 -10.39 6.98 0.93
C ARG A 156 -10.27 5.48 0.74
N VAL A 157 -9.04 4.99 0.50
CA VAL A 157 -8.81 3.55 0.22
C VAL A 157 -8.91 2.68 1.47
N SER A 158 -8.75 3.26 2.66
CA SER A 158 -8.82 2.55 3.94
C SER A 158 -10.25 2.35 4.46
N LYS A 159 -11.24 2.99 3.83
CA LYS A 159 -12.64 2.85 4.25
C LYS A 159 -13.08 1.38 4.24
N ASN A 160 -13.64 0.93 5.36
CA ASN A 160 -14.14 -0.44 5.55
C ASN A 160 -13.07 -1.54 5.41
N ARG A 161 -11.81 -1.19 5.63
CA ARG A 161 -10.69 -2.15 5.59
C ARG A 161 -9.94 -2.17 6.90
N THR A 162 -9.30 -3.29 7.19
CA THR A 162 -8.32 -3.38 8.26
C THR A 162 -7.03 -2.69 7.80
N VAL A 163 -6.45 -1.85 8.66
CA VAL A 163 -5.21 -1.12 8.33
C VAL A 163 -4.19 -1.30 9.43
N ILE A 164 -2.98 -1.68 9.06
CA ILE A 164 -1.83 -1.64 9.94
C ILE A 164 -0.81 -0.69 9.33
N SER A 165 -0.48 0.37 10.04
CA SER A 165 0.49 1.38 9.58
C SER A 165 1.71 1.43 10.48
N ILE A 166 2.87 1.72 9.90
CA ILE A 166 4.07 2.16 10.61
C ILE A 166 4.18 3.66 10.38
N SER A 167 4.18 4.44 11.45
CA SER A 167 4.36 5.89 11.34
C SER A 167 5.09 6.46 12.55
N HIS A 168 6.06 7.33 12.27
CA HIS A 168 6.74 8.15 13.26
C HIS A 168 6.06 9.51 13.45
N ARG A 169 5.25 9.97 12.47
CA ARG A 169 4.59 11.28 12.49
C ARG A 169 3.25 11.22 13.22
N THR A 170 3.00 12.19 14.08
CA THR A 170 1.77 12.27 14.87
C THR A 170 0.53 12.39 13.97
N ASN A 171 0.63 13.14 12.87
CA ASN A 171 -0.49 13.41 11.95
C ASN A 171 -0.92 12.18 11.13
N ALA A 172 -0.02 11.21 10.98
CA ALA A 172 -0.29 9.97 10.22
C ALA A 172 -0.68 8.78 11.13
N LYS A 173 -0.79 9.02 12.45
CA LYS A 173 -1.22 7.97 13.39
C LYS A 173 -2.74 7.92 13.43
N THR A 174 -3.29 6.79 13.01
CA THR A 174 -4.74 6.54 13.00
C THR A 174 -5.09 5.31 13.83
N GLY A 175 -6.27 5.32 14.43
CA GLY A 175 -6.79 4.18 15.19
C GLY A 175 -6.01 3.88 16.47
N ARG A 176 -5.89 2.60 16.81
CA ARG A 176 -5.20 2.14 18.02
C ARG A 176 -3.69 2.16 17.82
N ILE A 177 -2.97 2.81 18.74
CA ILE A 177 -1.52 2.87 18.71
C ILE A 177 -0.95 1.71 19.53
N ILE A 178 0.00 0.96 18.95
CA ILE A 178 0.78 -0.08 19.62
C ILE A 178 2.24 0.38 19.61
N GLU A 179 2.79 0.58 20.80
CA GLU A 179 4.19 0.97 20.95
C GLU A 179 5.07 -0.28 20.99
N ILE A 180 6.07 -0.32 20.10
CA ILE A 180 7.08 -1.37 20.02
C ILE A 180 8.34 -0.85 20.73
N VAL A 181 8.76 -1.52 21.78
CA VAL A 181 9.89 -1.16 22.65
C VAL A 181 11.04 -2.14 22.48
#